data_c1a257adcafff5f0038be9915a9428d0
#
_entry.id   c1a257adcafff5f0038be9915a9428d0
#
_cell.length_a   1.000
_cell.length_b   1.000
_cell.length_c   1.000
_cell.angle_alpha   90.00
_cell.angle_beta   90.00
_cell.angle_gamma   90.00
#
_symmetry.space_group_name_H-M   'P 1'
#
loop_
_entity.id
_entity.type
_entity.pdbx_description
1 polymer ?
#
loop_
_entity_poly.entity_id
_entity_poly.type
_entity_poly.pdbx_seq_one_letter_code
_entity_poly.pdbx_strand_id
1 'polypeptide(L)'
;MEIERIRNFSIIAHIDHGKTTLSDRLLYRTGTISERDMENQLLDSMDLEKERGITIKAHPVTMYYKAKDGKRYELNLIDTPGHVDFSYEVSRSLSACEGALLIVDAAQGVEAQTVANVNLAMNQNLTIIPVINKIDLPHADVDKAKQQLEEILAIPADDAVLASAKEGIGTEDVLEAIVRLVPHPVSTDAPSLQALVFDSYFDSYRGVVTMIRVFNGRIKAGMNIKMLHSNKTVEVKEVGSFNPKPYKRDALETGETGYLSANIKTPSDVKIGDTLTDPRNPSGPLPGFKEIKPMVFSGIYPINSADYEHLKASLAKLQLNDSAFFFQAESSVALGFGFRCGFLGLLHLEIIQERLRREFNMDIIATYPSVVYKVVTTSGEKMDIDNPVYLPEQNFITTISEPMVKAYLMCPNEYIGDLMNLAGEKRGIIQETETLDSGRVILNGRIPLNEILIDFHARIKSITRGYGSLDYEYDGYEPAKMVKLDMLVNGDPVDAFSLITHRDKAEQRGRALASKLKEVIPPQQYKVAIQAAVGGKVVARETVNALRKDVTAKCYGGDITRKRKLLEKQKAGKKRMKSVGSVNIPQQAFIEVLKA
;
A
#
# COMPACT_ATOMS: atom_id res chain seq x y z
N MET A 1 32.35 14.26 -8.95
CA MET A 1 32.09 14.41 -10.44
C MET A 1 31.77 15.86 -10.73
N GLU A 2 32.03 16.39 -11.95
CA GLU A 2 31.51 17.71 -12.33
C GLU A 2 29.97 17.63 -12.37
N ILE A 3 29.28 18.61 -11.77
CA ILE A 3 27.82 18.58 -11.61
C ILE A 3 27.07 18.46 -12.96
N GLU A 4 27.65 19.02 -14.03
CA GLU A 4 27.13 18.94 -15.40
C GLU A 4 27.07 17.53 -15.96
N ARG A 5 27.82 16.59 -15.36
CA ARG A 5 27.91 15.19 -15.77
C ARG A 5 27.12 14.23 -14.85
N ILE A 6 26.28 14.78 -13.99
CA ILE A 6 25.40 14.00 -13.13
C ILE A 6 24.00 13.99 -13.73
N ARG A 7 23.32 12.84 -13.67
CA ARG A 7 21.92 12.68 -14.06
C ARG A 7 21.19 11.89 -12.98
N ASN A 8 20.23 12.52 -12.31
CA ASN A 8 19.39 11.84 -11.34
C ASN A 8 18.03 11.62 -11.97
N PHE A 9 17.63 10.39 -12.04
CA PHE A 9 16.37 10.01 -12.69
C PHE A 9 15.70 8.84 -11.98
N SER A 10 14.41 8.73 -12.16
CA SER A 10 13.60 7.62 -11.69
C SER A 10 12.96 6.90 -12.88
N ILE A 11 12.42 5.72 -12.63
CA ILE A 11 11.64 4.96 -13.61
C ILE A 11 10.22 4.84 -13.10
N ILE A 12 9.26 5.37 -13.86
CA ILE A 12 7.83 5.29 -13.59
C ILE A 12 7.17 4.40 -14.65
N ALA A 13 6.32 3.49 -14.20
CA ALA A 13 5.66 2.52 -15.07
C ALA A 13 4.39 1.99 -14.41
N HIS A 14 3.47 1.48 -15.22
CA HIS A 14 2.43 0.60 -14.73
C HIS A 14 3.00 -0.77 -14.36
N ILE A 15 2.28 -1.53 -13.52
CA ILE A 15 2.65 -2.91 -13.16
C ILE A 15 2.80 -3.73 -14.44
N ASP A 16 3.81 -4.60 -14.49
CA ASP A 16 4.12 -5.48 -15.62
C ASP A 16 4.55 -4.78 -16.93
N HIS A 17 4.74 -3.46 -16.99
CA HIS A 17 5.28 -2.78 -18.17
C HIS A 17 6.79 -2.99 -18.37
N GLY A 18 7.46 -3.67 -17.44
CA GLY A 18 8.88 -4.07 -17.56
C GLY A 18 9.86 -3.11 -16.92
N LYS A 19 9.44 -2.37 -15.88
CA LYS A 19 10.28 -1.45 -15.10
C LYS A 19 11.57 -2.11 -14.60
N THR A 20 11.44 -3.17 -13.79
CA THR A 20 12.59 -3.86 -13.18
C THR A 20 13.49 -4.50 -14.24
N THR A 21 12.92 -5.07 -15.31
CA THR A 21 13.68 -5.64 -16.42
C THR A 21 14.52 -4.58 -17.14
N LEU A 22 13.98 -3.37 -17.34
CA LEU A 22 14.75 -2.27 -17.93
C LEU A 22 15.84 -1.80 -16.98
N SER A 23 15.55 -1.66 -15.68
CA SER A 23 16.55 -1.31 -14.66
C SER A 23 17.74 -2.28 -14.67
N ASP A 24 17.48 -3.60 -14.70
CA ASP A 24 18.53 -4.64 -14.78
C ASP A 24 19.38 -4.49 -16.05
N ARG A 25 18.74 -4.18 -17.19
CA ARG A 25 19.45 -3.96 -18.46
C ARG A 25 20.35 -2.72 -18.45
N LEU A 26 19.88 -1.62 -17.83
CA LEU A 26 20.70 -0.42 -17.67
C LEU A 26 21.93 -0.70 -16.79
N LEU A 27 21.76 -1.44 -15.68
CA LEU A 27 22.86 -1.86 -14.79
C LEU A 27 23.89 -2.73 -15.54
N TYR A 28 23.41 -3.68 -16.32
CA TYR A 28 24.29 -4.55 -17.12
C TYR A 28 25.04 -3.75 -18.19
N ARG A 29 24.36 -2.91 -18.97
CA ARG A 29 24.95 -2.15 -20.07
C ARG A 29 25.98 -1.13 -19.59
N THR A 30 25.82 -0.57 -18.41
CA THR A 30 26.79 0.34 -17.77
C THR A 30 27.96 -0.39 -17.11
N GLY A 31 27.95 -1.73 -17.08
CA GLY A 31 28.97 -2.54 -16.42
C GLY A 31 28.92 -2.46 -14.88
N THR A 32 27.82 -1.98 -14.34
CA THR A 32 27.57 -1.91 -12.88
C THR A 32 27.42 -3.32 -12.30
N ILE A 33 26.85 -4.25 -13.07
CA ILE A 33 26.77 -5.68 -12.77
C ILE A 33 27.44 -6.49 -13.87
N SER A 34 28.01 -7.64 -13.50
CA SER A 34 28.57 -8.58 -14.46
C SER A 34 27.50 -9.51 -15.02
N GLU A 35 27.78 -10.14 -16.18
CA GLU A 35 26.88 -11.14 -16.78
C GLU A 35 26.58 -12.33 -15.84
N ARG A 36 27.53 -12.67 -14.97
CA ARG A 36 27.40 -13.76 -13.98
C ARG A 36 26.49 -13.38 -12.80
N ASP A 37 26.41 -12.09 -12.49
CA ASP A 37 25.59 -11.54 -11.41
C ASP A 37 24.21 -11.08 -11.90
N MET A 38 23.90 -11.31 -13.18
CA MET A 38 22.64 -10.95 -13.79
C MET A 38 21.55 -11.93 -13.36
N GLU A 39 21.00 -11.69 -12.18
CA GLU A 39 19.75 -12.31 -11.71
C GLU A 39 18.56 -11.49 -12.22
N ASN A 40 17.44 -12.16 -12.45
CA ASN A 40 16.20 -11.44 -12.75
C ASN A 40 15.77 -10.63 -11.53
N GLN A 41 15.38 -9.38 -11.74
CA GLN A 41 14.89 -8.48 -10.70
C GLN A 41 15.93 -8.24 -9.58
N LEU A 42 17.15 -7.84 -9.98
CA LEU A 42 18.27 -7.65 -9.06
C LEU A 42 18.02 -6.55 -8.02
N LEU A 43 17.30 -5.49 -8.39
CA LEU A 43 16.95 -4.39 -7.49
C LEU A 43 15.84 -4.76 -6.53
N ASP A 44 14.98 -5.70 -6.88
CA ASP A 44 13.94 -6.22 -6.00
C ASP A 44 14.58 -7.15 -4.96
N SER A 45 14.90 -6.59 -3.79
CA SER A 45 15.69 -7.28 -2.74
C SER A 45 14.88 -8.26 -1.91
N MET A 46 13.55 -8.15 -1.92
CA MET A 46 12.64 -9.02 -1.18
C MET A 46 12.08 -10.13 -2.09
N ASP A 47 11.99 -11.35 -1.57
CA ASP A 47 11.34 -12.46 -2.29
C ASP A 47 9.90 -12.11 -2.68
N LEU A 48 9.22 -11.33 -1.84
CA LEU A 48 7.86 -10.87 -2.07
C LEU A 48 7.75 -9.91 -3.27
N GLU A 49 8.74 -9.04 -3.47
CA GLU A 49 8.83 -8.17 -4.66
C GLU A 49 8.94 -9.00 -5.92
N LYS A 50 9.84 -9.99 -5.91
CA LYS A 50 10.08 -10.90 -7.04
C LYS A 50 8.85 -11.75 -7.39
N GLU A 51 8.16 -12.29 -6.38
CA GLU A 51 6.97 -13.11 -6.59
C GLU A 51 5.78 -12.33 -7.13
N ARG A 52 5.59 -11.09 -6.64
CA ARG A 52 4.46 -10.25 -7.05
C ARG A 52 4.75 -9.37 -8.27
N GLY A 53 6.02 -9.31 -8.71
CA GLY A 53 6.45 -8.45 -9.81
C GLY A 53 6.29 -6.95 -9.54
N ILE A 54 6.35 -6.54 -8.26
CA ILE A 54 6.20 -5.16 -7.84
C ILE A 54 7.37 -4.73 -6.97
N THR A 55 7.90 -3.53 -7.22
CA THR A 55 8.84 -2.90 -6.31
C THR A 55 8.10 -2.32 -5.11
N ILE A 56 8.52 -2.65 -3.91
CA ILE A 56 7.92 -2.18 -2.65
C ILE A 56 8.73 -1.02 -2.08
N LYS A 57 10.07 -1.09 -2.18
CA LYS A 57 10.99 -0.06 -1.67
C LYS A 57 11.77 0.62 -2.78
N ALA A 58 12.06 1.91 -2.57
CA ALA A 58 12.96 2.63 -3.46
C ALA A 58 14.40 2.11 -3.30
N HIS A 59 15.07 1.86 -4.43
CA HIS A 59 16.47 1.43 -4.48
C HIS A 59 17.30 2.43 -5.28
N PRO A 60 18.14 3.27 -4.64
CA PRO A 60 19.07 4.12 -5.35
C PRO A 60 20.27 3.32 -5.84
N VAL A 61 20.68 3.55 -7.09
CA VAL A 61 21.87 2.95 -7.68
C VAL A 61 22.64 3.98 -8.50
N THR A 62 23.93 4.08 -8.26
CA THR A 62 24.84 4.93 -9.02
C THR A 62 25.53 4.10 -10.10
N MET A 63 25.36 4.48 -11.34
CA MET A 63 25.99 3.88 -12.53
C MET A 63 26.96 4.87 -13.17
N TYR A 64 27.98 4.36 -13.85
CA TYR A 64 28.90 5.17 -14.64
C TYR A 64 28.79 4.78 -16.09
N TYR A 65 28.45 5.74 -16.94
CA TYR A 65 28.26 5.52 -18.36
C TYR A 65 29.20 6.39 -19.20
N LYS A 66 29.87 5.78 -20.19
CA LYS A 66 30.63 6.51 -21.19
C LYS A 66 29.75 6.72 -22.41
N ALA A 67 29.24 7.92 -22.58
CA ALA A 67 28.34 8.29 -23.65
C ALA A 67 29.04 8.41 -25.03
N LYS A 68 28.24 8.50 -26.08
CA LYS A 68 28.72 8.66 -27.47
C LYS A 68 29.52 9.93 -27.68
N ASP A 69 29.34 10.96 -26.84
CA ASP A 69 30.17 12.19 -26.84
C ASP A 69 31.59 11.99 -26.28
N GLY A 70 31.92 10.76 -25.85
CA GLY A 70 33.20 10.38 -25.27
C GLY A 70 33.36 10.72 -23.78
N LYS A 71 32.42 11.44 -23.16
CA LYS A 71 32.48 11.82 -21.75
C LYS A 71 31.91 10.71 -20.86
N ARG A 72 32.35 10.74 -19.59
CA ARG A 72 31.84 9.84 -18.56
C ARG A 72 30.81 10.57 -17.70
N TYR A 73 29.64 9.99 -17.57
CA TYR A 73 28.52 10.49 -16.77
C TYR A 73 28.30 9.62 -15.54
N GLU A 74 27.86 10.23 -14.46
CA GLU A 74 27.32 9.57 -13.28
C GLU A 74 25.81 9.59 -13.38
N LEU A 75 25.20 8.41 -13.49
CA LEU A 75 23.77 8.21 -13.62
C LEU A 75 23.25 7.64 -12.32
N ASN A 76 22.43 8.39 -11.61
CA ASN A 76 21.83 7.97 -10.36
C ASN A 76 20.37 7.59 -10.62
N LEU A 77 20.11 6.29 -10.66
CA LEU A 77 18.77 5.74 -10.74
C LEU A 77 18.18 5.64 -9.33
N ILE A 78 16.98 6.18 -9.15
CA ILE A 78 16.16 5.93 -7.96
C ILE A 78 14.97 5.10 -8.42
N ASP A 79 15.05 3.78 -8.21
CA ASP A 79 13.95 2.88 -8.56
C ASP A 79 12.79 3.06 -7.59
N THR A 80 11.56 3.21 -8.10
CA THR A 80 10.38 3.58 -7.30
C THR A 80 9.29 2.51 -7.39
N PRO A 81 8.46 2.34 -6.33
CA PRO A 81 7.25 1.55 -6.44
C PRO A 81 6.35 2.03 -7.58
N GLY A 82 5.57 1.11 -8.18
CA GLY A 82 4.62 1.46 -9.25
C GLY A 82 3.16 1.53 -8.79
N HIS A 83 2.84 1.05 -7.59
CA HIS A 83 1.47 0.89 -7.10
C HIS A 83 0.94 2.14 -6.39
N VAL A 84 -0.37 2.41 -6.54
CA VAL A 84 -1.06 3.57 -5.96
C VAL A 84 -0.91 3.69 -4.43
N ASP A 85 -0.92 2.58 -3.70
CA ASP A 85 -0.73 2.59 -2.24
C ASP A 85 0.61 3.19 -1.82
N PHE A 86 1.61 3.19 -2.72
CA PHE A 86 2.96 3.75 -2.51
C PHE A 86 3.19 5.09 -3.22
N SER A 87 2.12 5.76 -3.67
CA SER A 87 2.22 7.05 -4.40
C SER A 87 3.04 8.12 -3.64
N TYR A 88 3.00 8.07 -2.31
CA TYR A 88 3.79 8.96 -1.48
C TYR A 88 5.30 8.67 -1.55
N GLU A 89 5.70 7.41 -1.56
CA GLU A 89 7.10 6.98 -1.73
C GLU A 89 7.61 7.35 -3.12
N VAL A 90 6.76 7.17 -4.13
CA VAL A 90 7.03 7.63 -5.50
C VAL A 90 7.29 9.13 -5.51
N SER A 91 6.39 9.94 -4.94
CA SER A 91 6.52 11.40 -4.91
C SER A 91 7.83 11.86 -4.25
N ARG A 92 8.27 11.19 -3.18
CA ARG A 92 9.54 11.51 -2.49
C ARG A 92 10.76 11.15 -3.31
N SER A 93 10.76 9.99 -3.92
CA SER A 93 11.85 9.56 -4.79
C SER A 93 11.97 10.47 -6.00
N LEU A 94 10.84 10.87 -6.59
CA LEU A 94 10.80 11.83 -7.68
C LEU A 94 11.35 13.21 -7.27
N SER A 95 11.12 13.67 -6.04
CA SER A 95 11.67 14.95 -5.55
C SER A 95 13.20 14.98 -5.44
N ALA A 96 13.86 13.82 -5.50
CA ALA A 96 15.32 13.71 -5.54
C ALA A 96 15.89 13.62 -6.97
N CYS A 97 15.05 13.71 -8.00
CA CYS A 97 15.41 13.53 -9.42
C CYS A 97 15.20 14.82 -10.22
N GLU A 98 15.87 14.91 -11.38
CA GLU A 98 15.65 15.89 -12.42
C GLU A 98 14.89 15.33 -13.63
N GLY A 99 14.82 14.00 -13.77
CA GLY A 99 14.10 13.33 -14.85
C GLY A 99 13.41 12.05 -14.45
N ALA A 100 12.52 11.59 -15.31
CA ALA A 100 11.84 10.31 -15.16
C ALA A 100 11.74 9.59 -16.50
N LEU A 101 12.08 8.29 -16.52
CA LEU A 101 11.76 7.42 -17.65
C LEU A 101 10.33 6.92 -17.48
N LEU A 102 9.48 7.21 -18.45
CA LEU A 102 8.11 6.71 -18.49
C LEU A 102 8.06 5.47 -19.37
N ILE A 103 7.87 4.29 -18.77
CA ILE A 103 7.77 3.05 -19.52
C ILE A 103 6.31 2.78 -19.86
N VAL A 104 6.03 2.60 -21.15
CA VAL A 104 4.72 2.19 -21.68
C VAL A 104 4.90 0.89 -22.45
N ASP A 105 4.08 -0.11 -22.15
CA ASP A 105 4.04 -1.38 -22.88
C ASP A 105 3.41 -1.15 -24.27
N ALA A 106 4.11 -1.53 -25.33
CA ALA A 106 3.64 -1.36 -26.72
C ALA A 106 2.34 -2.11 -27.03
N ALA A 107 1.99 -3.16 -26.26
CA ALA A 107 0.76 -3.93 -26.45
C ALA A 107 -0.40 -3.42 -25.59
N GLN A 108 -0.13 -2.98 -24.35
CA GLN A 108 -1.16 -2.52 -23.41
C GLN A 108 -1.42 -1.01 -23.54
N GLY A 109 -0.38 -0.22 -23.84
CA GLY A 109 -0.46 1.22 -23.95
C GLY A 109 -0.52 1.93 -22.59
N VAL A 110 -1.11 3.13 -22.56
CA VAL A 110 -1.24 3.96 -21.35
C VAL A 110 -2.35 3.41 -20.45
N GLU A 111 -2.06 3.26 -19.16
CA GLU A 111 -2.95 2.77 -18.11
C GLU A 111 -3.19 3.86 -17.03
N ALA A 112 -4.20 3.70 -16.14
CA ALA A 112 -4.55 4.71 -15.14
C ALA A 112 -3.36 5.08 -14.22
N GLN A 113 -2.57 4.11 -13.78
CA GLN A 113 -1.37 4.36 -12.98
C GLN A 113 -0.29 5.13 -13.77
N THR A 114 -0.23 4.95 -15.09
CA THR A 114 0.67 5.71 -15.96
C THR A 114 0.33 7.20 -15.88
N VAL A 115 -0.96 7.53 -16.01
CA VAL A 115 -1.46 8.92 -15.91
C VAL A 115 -1.14 9.52 -14.55
N ALA A 116 -1.43 8.81 -13.46
CA ALA A 116 -1.17 9.28 -12.11
C ALA A 116 0.32 9.52 -11.85
N ASN A 117 1.18 8.58 -12.24
CA ASN A 117 2.64 8.72 -12.07
C ASN A 117 3.21 9.87 -12.91
N VAL A 118 2.69 10.10 -14.11
CA VAL A 118 3.05 11.25 -14.96
C VAL A 118 2.65 12.56 -14.27
N ASN A 119 1.46 12.64 -13.70
CA ASN A 119 1.02 13.81 -12.95
C ASN A 119 1.92 14.10 -11.74
N LEU A 120 2.32 13.04 -11.01
CA LEU A 120 3.29 13.19 -9.91
C LEU A 120 4.64 13.73 -10.39
N ALA A 121 5.15 13.24 -11.53
CA ALA A 121 6.40 13.71 -12.12
C ALA A 121 6.30 15.15 -12.62
N MET A 122 5.19 15.52 -13.27
CA MET A 122 4.93 16.89 -13.73
C MET A 122 4.83 17.88 -12.57
N ASN A 123 4.18 17.49 -11.46
CA ASN A 123 4.08 18.31 -10.24
C ASN A 123 5.45 18.57 -9.58
N GLN A 124 6.45 17.74 -9.88
CA GLN A 124 7.85 17.92 -9.46
C GLN A 124 8.71 18.61 -10.53
N ASN A 125 8.11 19.05 -11.64
CA ASN A 125 8.78 19.66 -12.80
C ASN A 125 9.88 18.77 -13.41
N LEU A 126 9.69 17.45 -13.42
CA LEU A 126 10.67 16.54 -14.00
C LEU A 126 10.59 16.50 -15.52
N THR A 127 11.74 16.32 -16.16
CA THR A 127 11.79 15.99 -17.60
C THR A 127 11.38 14.53 -17.77
N ILE A 128 10.30 14.28 -18.52
CA ILE A 128 9.78 12.94 -18.76
C ILE A 128 10.28 12.44 -20.10
N ILE A 129 10.92 11.27 -20.10
CA ILE A 129 11.41 10.60 -21.31
C ILE A 129 10.55 9.35 -21.54
N PRO A 130 9.70 9.31 -22.57
CA PRO A 130 8.88 8.15 -22.87
C PRO A 130 9.73 7.01 -23.45
N VAL A 131 9.52 5.79 -22.94
CA VAL A 131 10.13 4.55 -23.41
C VAL A 131 9.03 3.57 -23.74
N ILE A 132 8.85 3.27 -25.03
CA ILE A 132 7.89 2.27 -25.51
C ILE A 132 8.59 0.91 -25.46
N ASN A 133 8.21 0.10 -24.48
CA ASN A 133 8.85 -1.18 -24.18
C ASN A 133 8.06 -2.35 -24.77
N LYS A 134 8.69 -3.52 -24.82
CA LYS A 134 8.15 -4.79 -25.31
C LYS A 134 7.78 -4.76 -26.81
N ILE A 135 8.53 -4.03 -27.60
CA ILE A 135 8.34 -3.97 -29.07
C ILE A 135 8.58 -5.31 -29.78
N ASP A 136 9.14 -6.30 -29.08
CA ASP A 136 9.37 -7.67 -29.53
C ASP A 136 8.08 -8.53 -29.53
N LEU A 137 7.01 -8.08 -28.86
CA LEU A 137 5.78 -8.86 -28.77
C LEU A 137 4.99 -8.84 -30.09
N PRO A 138 4.35 -9.96 -30.47
CA PRO A 138 3.56 -10.04 -31.71
C PRO A 138 2.39 -9.04 -31.80
N HIS A 139 1.91 -8.58 -30.63
CA HIS A 139 0.78 -7.65 -30.52
C HIS A 139 1.23 -6.22 -30.20
N ALA A 140 2.53 -5.93 -30.31
CA ALA A 140 3.05 -4.60 -30.08
C ALA A 140 2.54 -3.63 -31.16
N ASP A 141 1.94 -2.52 -30.71
CA ASP A 141 1.47 -1.43 -31.56
C ASP A 141 2.12 -0.12 -31.13
N VAL A 142 3.28 0.14 -31.72
CA VAL A 142 4.11 1.31 -31.39
C VAL A 142 3.41 2.61 -31.78
N ASP A 143 2.70 2.63 -32.92
CA ASP A 143 2.05 3.84 -33.42
C ASP A 143 0.88 4.23 -32.52
N LYS A 144 0.09 3.24 -32.07
CA LYS A 144 -0.95 3.45 -31.08
C LYS A 144 -0.40 3.93 -29.72
N ALA A 145 0.69 3.35 -29.24
CA ALA A 145 1.32 3.78 -28.00
C ALA A 145 1.84 5.23 -28.09
N LYS A 146 2.41 5.63 -29.23
CA LYS A 146 2.82 7.02 -29.51
C LYS A 146 1.63 7.98 -29.51
N GLN A 147 0.55 7.62 -30.20
CA GLN A 147 -0.67 8.42 -30.22
C GLN A 147 -1.22 8.63 -28.81
N GLN A 148 -1.24 7.60 -27.97
CA GLN A 148 -1.71 7.70 -26.58
C GLN A 148 -0.79 8.58 -25.70
N LEU A 149 0.52 8.56 -25.90
CA LEU A 149 1.44 9.47 -25.22
C LEU A 149 1.10 10.93 -25.51
N GLU A 150 0.76 11.26 -26.76
CA GLU A 150 0.41 12.62 -27.17
C GLU A 150 -1.01 13.03 -26.73
N GLU A 151 -2.00 12.19 -27.00
CA GLU A 151 -3.41 12.52 -26.76
C GLU A 151 -3.80 12.48 -25.27
N ILE A 152 -3.27 11.48 -24.52
CA ILE A 152 -3.66 11.28 -23.12
C ILE A 152 -2.74 12.05 -22.16
N LEU A 153 -1.41 12.01 -22.42
CA LEU A 153 -0.43 12.54 -21.49
C LEU A 153 0.15 13.88 -21.93
N ALA A 154 -0.19 14.35 -23.14
CA ALA A 154 0.38 15.54 -23.75
C ALA A 154 1.94 15.51 -23.79
N ILE A 155 2.52 14.32 -23.93
CA ILE A 155 3.96 14.12 -24.02
C ILE A 155 4.32 13.90 -25.49
N PRO A 156 5.24 14.71 -26.08
CA PRO A 156 5.67 14.52 -27.47
C PRO A 156 6.23 13.10 -27.69
N ALA A 157 5.72 12.41 -28.71
CA ALA A 157 6.14 11.04 -29.01
C ALA A 157 7.40 10.95 -29.90
N ASP A 158 7.86 12.08 -30.46
CA ASP A 158 9.06 12.13 -31.29
C ASP A 158 10.33 11.69 -30.54
N ASP A 159 10.42 12.04 -29.26
CA ASP A 159 11.53 11.64 -28.37
C ASP A 159 11.34 10.27 -27.72
N ALA A 160 10.26 9.54 -28.06
CA ALA A 160 10.00 8.21 -27.49
C ALA A 160 11.04 7.19 -27.93
N VAL A 161 11.73 6.58 -26.96
CA VAL A 161 12.72 5.53 -27.22
C VAL A 161 12.02 4.19 -27.34
N LEU A 162 12.29 3.47 -28.45
CA LEU A 162 11.76 2.13 -28.67
C LEU A 162 12.68 1.10 -28.02
N ALA A 163 12.13 0.23 -27.17
CA ALA A 163 12.93 -0.74 -26.43
C ALA A 163 12.25 -2.11 -26.30
N SER A 164 13.08 -3.14 -26.19
CA SER A 164 12.72 -4.41 -25.59
C SER A 164 13.71 -4.70 -24.46
N ALA A 165 13.29 -4.44 -23.24
CA ALA A 165 14.13 -4.68 -22.06
C ALA A 165 14.51 -6.17 -21.96
N LYS A 166 13.61 -7.08 -22.34
CA LYS A 166 13.87 -8.52 -22.36
C LYS A 166 14.98 -8.91 -23.32
N GLU A 167 14.93 -8.42 -24.55
CA GLU A 167 15.90 -8.75 -25.60
C GLU A 167 17.12 -7.81 -25.58
N GLY A 168 17.09 -6.74 -24.78
CA GLY A 168 18.18 -5.74 -24.70
C GLY A 168 18.20 -4.74 -25.87
N ILE A 169 17.15 -4.71 -26.68
CA ILE A 169 17.02 -3.77 -27.82
C ILE A 169 16.77 -2.37 -27.27
N GLY A 170 17.39 -1.33 -27.86
CA GLY A 170 17.17 0.07 -27.49
C GLY A 170 17.77 0.51 -26.15
N THR A 171 18.42 -0.38 -25.37
CA THR A 171 18.96 -0.05 -24.03
C THR A 171 20.01 1.07 -24.11
N GLU A 172 20.87 1.06 -25.13
CA GLU A 172 21.87 2.12 -25.33
C GLU A 172 21.22 3.45 -25.69
N ASP A 173 20.15 3.41 -26.50
CA ASP A 173 19.42 4.62 -26.88
C ASP A 173 18.70 5.24 -25.67
N VAL A 174 18.21 4.41 -24.72
CA VAL A 174 17.68 4.89 -23.43
C VAL A 174 18.78 5.60 -22.64
N LEU A 175 19.99 5.03 -22.53
CA LEU A 175 21.13 5.66 -21.83
C LEU A 175 21.53 6.99 -22.47
N GLU A 176 21.59 7.05 -23.80
CA GLU A 176 21.90 8.31 -24.54
C GLU A 176 20.77 9.34 -24.37
N ALA A 177 19.51 8.91 -24.35
CA ALA A 177 18.37 9.80 -24.08
C ALA A 177 18.45 10.40 -22.67
N ILE A 178 18.83 9.58 -21.64
CA ILE A 178 19.05 10.08 -20.28
C ILE A 178 20.15 11.17 -20.28
N VAL A 179 21.29 10.91 -20.90
CA VAL A 179 22.40 11.87 -20.96
C VAL A 179 21.99 13.17 -21.66
N ARG A 180 21.24 13.06 -22.75
CA ARG A 180 20.85 14.20 -23.60
C ARG A 180 19.72 15.02 -23.00
N LEU A 181 18.66 14.38 -22.46
CA LEU A 181 17.41 15.02 -22.14
C LEU A 181 17.24 15.32 -20.63
N VAL A 182 17.75 14.47 -19.74
CA VAL A 182 17.69 14.76 -18.32
C VAL A 182 18.61 15.93 -17.99
N PRO A 183 18.11 17.03 -17.39
CA PRO A 183 18.95 18.14 -16.98
C PRO A 183 19.99 17.69 -15.95
N HIS A 184 21.14 18.37 -15.93
CA HIS A 184 22.05 18.20 -14.80
C HIS A 184 21.49 18.91 -13.55
N PRO A 185 21.84 18.43 -12.34
CA PRO A 185 21.48 19.11 -11.12
C PRO A 185 21.95 20.56 -11.09
N VAL A 186 21.12 21.42 -10.49
CA VAL A 186 21.47 22.82 -10.27
C VAL A 186 21.63 23.02 -8.76
N SER A 187 22.71 23.71 -8.36
CA SER A 187 22.90 24.08 -6.96
C SER A 187 21.82 25.09 -6.54
N THR A 188 21.27 24.94 -5.35
CA THR A 188 20.42 25.96 -4.74
C THR A 188 21.26 27.14 -4.26
N ASP A 189 20.67 28.35 -4.18
CA ASP A 189 21.33 29.53 -3.61
C ASP A 189 21.36 29.49 -2.06
N ALA A 190 21.43 28.30 -1.49
CA ALA A 190 21.47 28.10 -0.04
C ALA A 190 22.82 28.57 0.55
N PRO A 191 22.84 29.19 1.73
CA PRO A 191 24.06 29.71 2.34
C PRO A 191 25.03 28.61 2.79
N SER A 192 24.57 27.37 2.94
CA SER A 192 25.34 26.23 3.39
C SER A 192 24.79 24.91 2.87
N LEU A 193 25.19 23.80 3.51
CA LEU A 193 24.67 22.47 3.23
C LEU A 193 23.13 22.44 3.20
N GLN A 194 22.58 21.86 2.14
CA GLN A 194 21.18 21.55 1.99
C GLN A 194 21.03 20.20 1.29
N ALA A 195 20.52 19.18 2.00
CA ALA A 195 20.30 17.86 1.45
C ALA A 195 18.92 17.33 1.86
N LEU A 196 18.26 16.63 0.95
CA LEU A 196 16.95 16.02 1.15
C LEU A 196 17.11 14.57 1.61
N VAL A 197 16.38 14.18 2.64
CA VAL A 197 16.17 12.78 3.02
C VAL A 197 15.01 12.23 2.21
N PHE A 198 15.27 11.31 1.27
CA PHE A 198 14.19 10.75 0.47
C PHE A 198 13.78 9.32 0.88
N ASP A 199 14.66 8.56 1.59
CA ASP A 199 14.33 7.27 2.18
C ASP A 199 15.26 6.93 3.35
N SER A 200 14.96 5.85 4.11
CA SER A 200 15.82 5.32 5.16
C SER A 200 15.53 3.84 5.42
N TYR A 201 16.56 3.12 5.91
CA TYR A 201 16.40 1.76 6.41
C TYR A 201 17.24 1.54 7.66
N PHE A 202 16.89 0.52 8.42
CA PHE A 202 17.64 0.14 9.61
C PHE A 202 18.62 -0.99 9.29
N ASP A 203 19.88 -0.77 9.64
CA ASP A 203 20.95 -1.75 9.59
C ASP A 203 21.38 -2.10 11.03
N SER A 204 21.50 -3.39 11.35
CA SER A 204 21.82 -3.84 12.70
C SER A 204 23.21 -3.38 13.21
N TYR A 205 24.12 -3.06 12.30
CA TYR A 205 25.49 -2.62 12.62
C TYR A 205 25.68 -1.11 12.54
N ARG A 206 25.00 -0.45 11.57
CA ARG A 206 25.15 0.98 11.26
C ARG A 206 24.06 1.85 11.89
N GLY A 207 23.00 1.23 12.44
CA GLY A 207 21.80 1.94 12.86
C GLY A 207 20.95 2.39 11.68
N VAL A 208 20.31 3.55 11.77
CA VAL A 208 19.54 4.09 10.66
C VAL A 208 20.49 4.60 9.58
N VAL A 209 20.37 4.02 8.39
CA VAL A 209 21.01 4.45 7.15
C VAL A 209 20.02 5.33 6.40
N THR A 210 20.39 6.57 6.15
CA THR A 210 19.54 7.59 5.56
C THR A 210 19.95 7.81 4.11
N MET A 211 19.03 7.68 3.17
CA MET A 211 19.25 7.96 1.76
C MET A 211 19.03 9.45 1.50
N ILE A 212 20.00 10.09 0.85
CA ILE A 212 20.02 11.53 0.69
C ILE A 212 20.37 11.96 -0.72
N ARG A 213 19.85 13.15 -1.08
CA ARG A 213 20.23 13.92 -2.25
C ARG A 213 20.82 15.28 -1.80
N VAL A 214 22.05 15.57 -2.21
CA VAL A 214 22.69 16.85 -1.89
C VAL A 214 22.29 17.91 -2.92
N PHE A 215 21.56 18.93 -2.49
CA PHE A 215 21.14 20.06 -3.33
C PHE A 215 22.18 21.19 -3.31
N ASN A 216 22.83 21.41 -2.17
CA ASN A 216 23.92 22.38 -2.05
C ASN A 216 24.93 21.94 -1.00
N GLY A 217 26.19 22.25 -1.24
CA GLY A 217 27.28 22.01 -0.31
C GLY A 217 27.84 20.59 -0.38
N ARG A 218 28.33 20.11 0.76
CA ARG A 218 29.08 18.85 0.85
C ARG A 218 28.81 18.15 2.17
N ILE A 219 28.68 16.82 2.16
CA ILE A 219 28.59 15.99 3.36
C ILE A 219 29.76 15.01 3.39
N LYS A 220 30.47 14.92 4.53
CA LYS A 220 31.54 13.95 4.77
C LYS A 220 31.50 13.40 6.18
N ALA A 221 32.17 12.27 6.41
CA ALA A 221 32.34 11.71 7.75
C ALA A 221 33.01 12.73 8.72
N GLY A 222 32.55 12.74 9.95
CA GLY A 222 33.00 13.66 11.01
C GLY A 222 32.30 15.02 11.03
N MET A 223 31.42 15.33 10.05
CA MET A 223 30.62 16.55 10.08
C MET A 223 29.45 16.42 11.05
N ASN A 224 29.12 17.51 11.75
CA ASN A 224 27.84 17.63 12.43
C ASN A 224 26.80 18.16 11.43
N ILE A 225 25.66 17.50 11.35
CA ILE A 225 24.51 17.90 10.55
C ILE A 225 23.29 18.07 11.44
N LYS A 226 22.41 18.98 11.08
CA LYS A 226 21.13 19.22 11.75
C LYS A 226 20.01 18.81 10.84
N MET A 227 19.09 18.01 11.35
CA MET A 227 17.80 17.67 10.74
C MET A 227 16.81 18.75 11.11
N LEU A 228 16.24 19.45 10.14
CA LEU A 228 15.42 20.63 10.41
C LEU A 228 14.10 20.30 11.09
N HIS A 229 13.41 19.27 10.61
CA HIS A 229 12.09 18.90 11.12
C HIS A 229 12.16 18.24 12.51
N SER A 230 13.05 17.26 12.70
CA SER A 230 13.23 16.62 14.01
C SER A 230 14.05 17.48 14.99
N ASN A 231 14.66 18.57 14.51
CA ASN A 231 15.51 19.49 15.28
C ASN A 231 16.68 18.80 15.99
N LYS A 232 17.15 17.66 15.47
CA LYS A 232 18.26 16.88 16.03
C LYS A 232 19.56 17.17 15.29
N THR A 233 20.65 17.30 16.06
CA THR A 233 22.01 17.41 15.52
C THR A 233 22.74 16.09 15.76
N VAL A 234 23.34 15.53 14.70
CA VAL A 234 24.05 14.26 14.73
C VAL A 234 25.39 14.37 14.00
N GLU A 235 26.37 13.58 14.41
CA GLU A 235 27.65 13.47 13.73
C GLU A 235 27.58 12.37 12.65
N VAL A 236 27.93 12.71 11.42
CA VAL A 236 28.03 11.77 10.30
C VAL A 236 29.19 10.81 10.55
N LYS A 237 28.94 9.52 10.58
CA LYS A 237 29.95 8.48 10.76
C LYS A 237 30.47 7.94 9.43
N GLU A 238 29.60 7.80 8.46
CA GLU A 238 29.91 7.26 7.15
C GLU A 238 29.03 7.91 6.08
N VAL A 239 29.59 8.12 4.90
CA VAL A 239 28.86 8.47 3.68
C VAL A 239 29.24 7.51 2.56
N GLY A 240 28.35 7.29 1.61
CA GLY A 240 28.59 6.40 0.49
C GLY A 240 27.50 6.46 -0.58
N SER A 241 27.64 5.61 -1.59
CA SER A 241 26.65 5.41 -2.65
C SER A 241 26.40 3.91 -2.85
N PHE A 242 25.51 3.55 -3.76
CA PHE A 242 25.15 2.16 -4.06
C PHE A 242 25.57 1.80 -5.49
N ASN A 243 26.21 0.63 -5.70
CA ASN A 243 26.64 0.15 -7.03
C ASN A 243 26.62 -1.40 -7.12
N PRO A 244 25.50 -2.08 -7.17
CA PRO A 244 24.26 -1.83 -6.45
C PRO A 244 24.43 -1.97 -4.92
N LYS A 245 25.51 -2.66 -4.45
CA LYS A 245 25.84 -2.77 -3.02
C LYS A 245 26.38 -1.44 -2.47
N PRO A 246 26.11 -1.14 -1.19
CA PRO A 246 26.64 0.08 -0.58
C PRO A 246 28.18 0.09 -0.58
N TYR A 247 28.77 1.19 -1.01
CA TYR A 247 30.22 1.43 -0.94
C TYR A 247 30.51 2.80 -0.36
N LYS A 248 31.61 2.91 0.40
CA LYS A 248 32.01 4.15 1.07
C LYS A 248 32.56 5.15 0.07
N ARG A 249 32.24 6.43 0.32
CA ARG A 249 32.84 7.58 -0.35
C ARG A 249 33.45 8.53 0.66
N ASP A 250 34.42 9.34 0.26
CA ASP A 250 35.02 10.36 1.11
C ASP A 250 34.04 11.49 1.42
N ALA A 251 33.19 11.82 0.47
CA ALA A 251 32.16 12.83 0.57
C ALA A 251 31.06 12.61 -0.48
N LEU A 252 29.91 13.23 -0.24
CA LEU A 252 28.88 13.50 -1.24
C LEU A 252 28.83 15.00 -1.51
N GLU A 253 28.92 15.36 -2.79
CA GLU A 253 28.96 16.73 -3.27
C GLU A 253 27.59 17.16 -3.82
N THR A 254 27.44 18.45 -4.08
CA THR A 254 26.24 18.99 -4.74
C THR A 254 25.92 18.21 -6.00
N GLY A 255 24.66 17.80 -6.13
CA GLY A 255 24.17 17.02 -7.26
C GLY A 255 24.19 15.51 -7.04
N GLU A 256 24.94 14.99 -6.11
CA GLU A 256 25.09 13.57 -5.90
C GLU A 256 24.01 12.98 -4.98
N THR A 257 23.66 11.72 -5.23
CA THR A 257 22.80 10.90 -4.36
C THR A 257 23.63 9.85 -3.65
N GLY A 258 23.20 9.46 -2.47
CA GLY A 258 23.91 8.44 -1.71
C GLY A 258 23.27 8.17 -0.36
N TYR A 259 24.04 7.64 0.55
CA TYR A 259 23.60 7.39 1.91
C TYR A 259 24.54 8.02 2.94
N LEU A 260 23.99 8.23 4.13
CA LEU A 260 24.75 8.53 5.34
C LEU A 260 24.33 7.62 6.50
N SER A 261 25.28 7.34 7.39
CA SER A 261 25.04 6.74 8.71
C SER A 261 25.56 7.69 9.79
N ALA A 262 24.77 7.87 10.85
CA ALA A 262 25.05 8.79 11.94
C ALA A 262 24.79 8.17 13.33
N ASN A 263 24.83 6.83 13.46
CA ASN A 263 24.51 6.10 14.69
C ASN A 263 23.15 6.46 15.31
N ILE A 264 22.18 6.83 14.47
CA ILE A 264 20.82 7.07 14.91
C ILE A 264 20.18 5.72 15.24
N LYS A 265 19.80 5.53 16.50
CA LYS A 265 19.24 4.25 16.97
C LYS A 265 17.73 4.16 16.78
N THR A 266 17.06 5.29 16.72
CA THR A 266 15.61 5.39 16.68
C THR A 266 15.18 5.91 15.31
N PRO A 267 14.58 5.09 14.44
CA PRO A 267 14.18 5.51 13.09
C PRO A 267 13.19 6.68 13.07
N SER A 268 12.33 6.79 14.09
CA SER A 268 11.41 7.94 14.21
C SER A 268 12.11 9.29 14.35
N ASP A 269 13.42 9.28 14.59
CA ASP A 269 14.26 10.48 14.64
C ASP A 269 14.61 11.00 13.23
N VAL A 270 14.57 10.12 12.23
CA VAL A 270 14.77 10.45 10.83
C VAL A 270 13.39 10.56 10.17
N LYS A 271 13.03 11.77 9.82
CA LYS A 271 11.79 12.01 9.05
C LYS A 271 12.13 12.01 7.56
N ILE A 272 11.48 11.16 6.79
CA ILE A 272 11.64 11.16 5.34
C ILE A 272 10.98 12.42 4.78
N GLY A 273 11.67 13.12 3.85
CA GLY A 273 11.32 14.46 3.39
C GLY A 273 11.97 15.58 4.22
N ASP A 274 12.71 15.24 5.30
CA ASP A 274 13.43 16.24 6.11
C ASP A 274 14.64 16.81 5.35
N THR A 275 15.04 17.99 5.75
CA THR A 275 16.21 18.69 5.19
C THR A 275 17.37 18.61 6.19
N LEU A 276 18.53 18.17 5.70
CA LEU A 276 19.80 18.18 6.42
C LEU A 276 20.58 19.46 6.13
N THR A 277 21.08 20.10 7.17
CA THR A 277 21.83 21.36 7.06
C THR A 277 23.02 21.44 8.02
N ASP A 278 23.88 22.44 7.82
CA ASP A 278 24.96 22.72 8.79
C ASP A 278 24.35 23.42 10.03
N PRO A 279 24.56 22.89 11.25
CA PRO A 279 24.02 23.48 12.47
C PRO A 279 24.60 24.87 12.78
N ARG A 280 25.75 25.25 12.21
CA ARG A 280 26.38 26.56 12.42
C ARG A 280 25.83 27.66 11.54
N ASN A 281 25.40 27.26 10.33
CA ASN A 281 24.80 28.17 9.35
C ASN A 281 23.63 27.43 8.65
N PRO A 282 22.47 27.30 9.31
CA PRO A 282 21.40 26.47 8.80
C PRO A 282 20.75 27.09 7.55
N SER A 283 20.61 26.28 6.50
CA SER A 283 19.81 26.60 5.31
C SER A 283 18.32 26.39 5.59
N GLY A 284 17.44 26.98 4.78
CA GLY A 284 16.01 26.77 4.87
C GLY A 284 15.57 25.35 4.49
N PRO A 285 14.34 24.93 4.86
CA PRO A 285 13.81 23.63 4.48
C PRO A 285 13.57 23.53 2.97
N LEU A 286 13.85 22.37 2.40
CA LEU A 286 13.44 22.03 1.04
C LEU A 286 11.91 21.87 0.98
N PRO A 287 11.27 22.23 -0.14
CA PRO A 287 9.83 22.08 -0.29
C PRO A 287 9.41 20.60 -0.32
N GLY A 288 8.15 20.32 0.01
CA GLY A 288 7.54 19.01 -0.21
C GLY A 288 7.50 18.07 1.00
N PHE A 289 7.95 18.49 2.20
CA PHE A 289 7.74 17.69 3.40
C PHE A 289 6.23 17.56 3.70
N LYS A 290 5.73 16.31 3.67
CA LYS A 290 4.38 15.97 4.13
C LYS A 290 4.47 14.81 5.10
N GLU A 291 3.77 14.89 6.22
CA GLU A 291 3.66 13.77 7.15
C GLU A 291 2.70 12.73 6.59
N ILE A 292 3.15 11.49 6.50
CA ILE A 292 2.29 10.38 6.07
C ILE A 292 1.31 10.04 7.20
N LYS A 293 0.04 9.92 6.85
CA LYS A 293 -0.98 9.41 7.76
C LYS A 293 -1.52 8.09 7.20
N PRO A 294 -1.57 7.04 8.01
CA PRO A 294 -2.22 5.82 7.61
C PRO A 294 -3.69 6.07 7.23
N MET A 295 -4.15 5.38 6.18
CA MET A 295 -5.51 5.49 5.66
C MET A 295 -6.36 4.28 6.03
N VAL A 296 -5.73 3.13 6.19
CA VAL A 296 -6.37 1.84 6.48
C VAL A 296 -5.86 1.31 7.80
N PHE A 297 -6.76 0.79 8.62
CA PHE A 297 -6.45 0.26 9.94
C PHE A 297 -6.97 -1.16 10.09
N SER A 298 -6.18 -2.03 10.73
CA SER A 298 -6.57 -3.39 11.08
C SER A 298 -5.94 -3.79 12.41
N GLY A 299 -6.66 -4.55 13.22
CA GLY A 299 -6.09 -5.20 14.39
C GLY A 299 -5.30 -6.43 13.98
N ILE A 300 -4.06 -6.57 14.44
CA ILE A 300 -3.22 -7.74 14.23
C ILE A 300 -3.00 -8.45 15.57
N TYR A 301 -3.38 -9.72 15.61
CA TYR A 301 -3.33 -10.54 16.81
C TYR A 301 -2.53 -11.82 16.55
N PRO A 302 -1.72 -12.28 17.52
CA PRO A 302 -1.03 -13.55 17.38
C PRO A 302 -2.06 -14.69 17.49
N ILE A 303 -1.85 -15.78 16.76
CA ILE A 303 -2.69 -16.99 16.88
C ILE A 303 -2.59 -17.57 18.28
N ASN A 304 -1.36 -17.63 18.82
CA ASN A 304 -1.11 -18.07 20.18
C ASN A 304 -0.80 -16.83 21.04
N SER A 305 -1.56 -16.64 22.12
CA SER A 305 -1.36 -15.50 23.03
C SER A 305 0.04 -15.43 23.66
N ALA A 306 0.76 -16.54 23.74
CA ALA A 306 2.14 -16.59 24.22
C ALA A 306 3.11 -15.83 23.29
N ASP A 307 2.75 -15.65 22.02
CA ASP A 307 3.59 -14.99 21.01
C ASP A 307 3.43 -13.47 20.97
N TYR A 308 2.69 -12.89 21.92
CA TYR A 308 2.44 -11.43 21.95
C TYR A 308 3.73 -10.59 21.97
N GLU A 309 4.69 -10.93 22.83
CA GLU A 309 5.97 -10.19 22.89
C GLU A 309 6.81 -10.39 21.63
N HIS A 310 6.74 -11.57 21.02
CA HIS A 310 7.40 -11.83 19.73
C HIS A 310 6.76 -11.01 18.61
N LEU A 311 5.43 -10.94 18.54
CA LEU A 311 4.71 -10.09 17.60
C LEU A 311 5.09 -8.62 17.76
N LYS A 312 5.12 -8.11 19.01
CA LYS A 312 5.54 -6.75 19.32
C LYS A 312 6.94 -6.42 18.79
N ALA A 313 7.89 -7.32 19.05
CA ALA A 313 9.26 -7.17 18.57
C ALA A 313 9.36 -7.20 17.04
N SER A 314 8.55 -8.06 16.39
CA SER A 314 8.49 -8.18 14.93
C SER A 314 7.89 -6.92 14.28
N LEU A 315 6.77 -6.42 14.81
CA LEU A 315 6.16 -5.15 14.35
C LEU A 315 7.11 -3.96 14.54
N ALA A 316 7.81 -3.89 15.67
CA ALA A 316 8.82 -2.86 15.89
C ALA A 316 9.95 -2.93 14.85
N LYS A 317 10.45 -4.13 14.52
CA LYS A 317 11.45 -4.29 13.45
C LYS A 317 10.92 -3.90 12.08
N LEU A 318 9.67 -4.21 11.75
CA LEU A 318 9.05 -3.78 10.50
C LEU A 318 8.95 -2.26 10.43
N GLN A 319 8.51 -1.61 11.51
CA GLN A 319 8.41 -0.15 11.59
C GLN A 319 9.78 0.55 11.43
N LEU A 320 10.88 -0.10 11.81
CA LEU A 320 12.22 0.42 11.58
C LEU A 320 12.54 0.61 10.09
N ASN A 321 11.96 -0.25 9.25
CA ASN A 321 12.19 -0.28 7.81
C ASN A 321 11.03 0.30 6.99
N ASP A 322 9.96 0.71 7.65
CA ASP A 322 8.75 1.20 7.00
C ASP A 322 8.17 2.37 7.81
N SER A 323 8.50 3.57 7.39
CA SER A 323 8.11 4.80 8.09
C SER A 323 6.61 5.12 7.96
N ALA A 324 5.90 4.46 7.05
CA ALA A 324 4.48 4.60 6.85
C ALA A 324 3.66 3.65 7.72
N PHE A 325 4.31 2.61 8.26
CA PHE A 325 3.69 1.65 9.15
C PHE A 325 3.61 2.17 10.58
N PHE A 326 2.41 2.10 11.16
CA PHE A 326 2.15 2.49 12.53
C PHE A 326 1.51 1.34 13.30
N PHE A 327 1.85 1.15 14.57
CA PHE A 327 1.16 0.22 15.45
C PHE A 327 1.09 0.72 16.89
N GLN A 328 0.01 0.34 17.57
CA GLN A 328 -0.21 0.59 18.99
C GLN A 328 -0.86 -0.64 19.64
N ALA A 329 -0.64 -0.82 20.94
CA ALA A 329 -1.23 -1.93 21.67
C ALA A 329 -2.76 -1.83 21.67
N GLU A 330 -3.42 -2.96 21.43
CA GLU A 330 -4.87 -3.11 21.42
C GLU A 330 -5.25 -4.41 22.15
N SER A 331 -6.46 -4.48 22.68
CA SER A 331 -7.02 -5.70 23.23
C SER A 331 -8.42 -5.95 22.70
N SER A 332 -8.72 -7.21 22.43
CA SER A 332 -10.04 -7.67 22.01
C SER A 332 -10.53 -8.72 22.99
N VAL A 333 -11.83 -8.67 23.33
CA VAL A 333 -12.44 -9.68 24.20
C VAL A 333 -12.40 -11.07 23.55
N ALA A 334 -12.47 -11.11 22.22
CA ALA A 334 -12.48 -12.36 21.45
C ALA A 334 -11.08 -12.91 21.14
N LEU A 335 -10.10 -12.01 20.86
CA LEU A 335 -8.78 -12.37 20.36
C LEU A 335 -7.64 -12.18 21.37
N GLY A 336 -7.92 -11.54 22.51
CA GLY A 336 -6.92 -11.23 23.54
C GLY A 336 -6.10 -9.99 23.21
N PHE A 337 -4.81 -10.03 23.55
CA PHE A 337 -3.89 -8.91 23.32
C PHE A 337 -3.31 -8.93 21.91
N GLY A 338 -3.26 -7.79 21.26
CA GLY A 338 -2.74 -7.59 19.92
C GLY A 338 -2.34 -6.14 19.68
N PHE A 339 -2.33 -5.74 18.42
CA PHE A 339 -1.93 -4.40 18.01
C PHE A 339 -2.87 -3.85 16.96
N ARG A 340 -3.30 -2.60 17.14
CA ARG A 340 -3.94 -1.80 16.10
C ARG A 340 -2.86 -1.27 15.19
N CYS A 341 -2.92 -1.63 13.91
CA CYS A 341 -1.93 -1.26 12.91
C CYS A 341 -2.55 -0.34 11.85
N GLY A 342 -1.78 0.65 11.42
CA GLY A 342 -2.15 1.58 10.37
C GLY A 342 -1.29 1.38 9.12
N PHE A 343 -1.91 1.45 7.94
CA PHE A 343 -1.36 1.13 6.64
C PHE A 343 -1.72 2.21 5.62
N LEU A 344 -0.95 2.33 4.54
CA LEU A 344 -1.24 3.23 3.43
C LEU A 344 -2.48 2.77 2.64
N GLY A 345 -2.59 1.47 2.39
CA GLY A 345 -3.67 0.84 1.66
C GLY A 345 -3.74 -0.66 1.93
N LEU A 346 -4.53 -1.39 1.15
CA LEU A 346 -4.69 -2.84 1.31
C LEU A 346 -3.46 -3.63 0.90
N LEU A 347 -2.81 -3.25 -0.20
CA LEU A 347 -1.59 -3.93 -0.63
C LEU A 347 -0.50 -3.81 0.44
N HIS A 348 -0.39 -2.64 1.08
CA HIS A 348 0.53 -2.43 2.19
C HIS A 348 0.19 -3.35 3.38
N LEU A 349 -1.09 -3.49 3.74
CA LEU A 349 -1.56 -4.44 4.76
C LEU A 349 -1.14 -5.89 4.43
N GLU A 350 -1.38 -6.34 3.20
CA GLU A 350 -1.03 -7.69 2.75
C GLU A 350 0.48 -7.93 2.80
N ILE A 351 1.28 -6.94 2.38
CA ILE A 351 2.74 -7.02 2.42
C ILE A 351 3.24 -7.18 3.85
N ILE A 352 2.74 -6.38 4.79
CA ILE A 352 3.12 -6.48 6.21
C ILE A 352 2.72 -7.84 6.79
N GLN A 353 1.55 -8.38 6.45
CA GLN A 353 1.13 -9.73 6.88
C GLN A 353 2.06 -10.82 6.34
N GLU A 354 2.39 -10.78 5.05
CA GLU A 354 3.31 -11.76 4.45
C GLU A 354 4.73 -11.64 5.01
N ARG A 355 5.20 -10.44 5.29
CA ARG A 355 6.50 -10.22 5.93
C ARG A 355 6.52 -10.77 7.36
N LEU A 356 5.46 -10.57 8.16
CA LEU A 356 5.34 -11.17 9.49
C LEU A 356 5.43 -12.69 9.42
N ARG A 357 4.76 -13.29 8.44
CA ARG A 357 4.77 -14.74 8.25
C ARG A 357 6.14 -15.27 7.79
N ARG A 358 6.76 -14.64 6.78
CA ARG A 358 8.00 -15.15 6.15
C ARG A 358 9.27 -14.77 6.90
N GLU A 359 9.42 -13.50 7.26
CA GLU A 359 10.64 -12.99 7.90
C GLU A 359 10.71 -13.32 9.40
N PHE A 360 9.54 -13.39 10.06
CA PHE A 360 9.44 -13.58 11.51
C PHE A 360 8.77 -14.87 11.93
N ASN A 361 8.34 -15.71 10.98
CA ASN A 361 7.63 -16.96 11.23
C ASN A 361 6.44 -16.79 12.19
N MET A 362 5.67 -15.70 11.98
CA MET A 362 4.53 -15.33 12.81
C MET A 362 3.22 -15.57 12.08
N ASP A 363 2.43 -16.52 12.60
CA ASP A 363 1.04 -16.68 12.18
C ASP A 363 0.14 -15.71 12.94
N ILE A 364 -0.61 -14.91 12.21
CA ILE A 364 -1.41 -13.83 12.76
C ILE A 364 -2.88 -13.91 12.31
N ILE A 365 -3.73 -13.28 13.10
CA ILE A 365 -5.12 -12.98 12.74
C ILE A 365 -5.21 -11.48 12.52
N ALA A 366 -5.69 -11.07 11.34
CA ALA A 366 -6.06 -9.68 11.07
C ALA A 366 -7.57 -9.50 11.25
N THR A 367 -7.99 -8.35 11.76
CA THR A 367 -9.41 -7.96 11.79
C THR A 367 -9.81 -7.31 10.47
N TYR A 368 -11.11 -7.12 10.25
CA TYR A 368 -11.61 -6.44 9.07
C TYR A 368 -10.97 -5.05 8.93
N PRO A 369 -10.41 -4.71 7.76
CA PRO A 369 -9.79 -3.40 7.56
C PRO A 369 -10.85 -2.29 7.66
N SER A 370 -10.52 -1.23 8.33
CA SER A 370 -11.36 -0.05 8.53
C SER A 370 -10.62 1.22 8.14
N VAL A 371 -11.37 2.28 7.91
CA VAL A 371 -10.84 3.63 7.68
C VAL A 371 -11.02 4.48 8.93
N VAL A 372 -10.39 5.65 8.98
CA VAL A 372 -10.64 6.63 10.04
C VAL A 372 -11.94 7.39 9.74
N TYR A 373 -12.87 7.39 10.67
CA TYR A 373 -14.08 8.21 10.61
C TYR A 373 -13.93 9.42 11.53
N LYS A 374 -14.35 10.58 11.06
CA LYS A 374 -14.43 11.79 11.90
C LYS A 374 -15.81 11.90 12.50
N VAL A 375 -15.88 11.84 13.81
CA VAL A 375 -17.12 11.87 14.57
C VAL A 375 -17.20 13.18 15.34
N VAL A 376 -18.37 13.85 15.26
CA VAL A 376 -18.71 14.98 16.09
C VAL A 376 -19.82 14.56 17.02
N THR A 377 -19.58 14.65 18.33
CA THR A 377 -20.58 14.29 19.36
C THR A 377 -21.58 15.41 19.57
N THR A 378 -22.67 15.11 20.28
CA THR A 378 -23.68 16.11 20.70
C THR A 378 -23.11 17.15 21.65
N SER A 379 -22.00 16.85 22.35
CA SER A 379 -21.25 17.81 23.18
C SER A 379 -20.32 18.72 22.35
N GLY A 380 -20.21 18.52 21.04
CA GLY A 380 -19.30 19.27 20.15
C GLY A 380 -17.88 18.74 20.14
N GLU A 381 -17.55 17.66 20.81
CA GLU A 381 -16.25 17.02 20.78
C GLU A 381 -16.01 16.37 19.42
N LYS A 382 -14.79 16.54 18.88
CA LYS A 382 -14.35 15.94 17.61
C LYS A 382 -13.41 14.78 17.90
N MET A 383 -13.71 13.63 17.33
CA MET A 383 -12.96 12.38 17.54
C MET A 383 -12.64 11.74 16.20
N ASP A 384 -11.44 11.18 16.10
CA ASP A 384 -11.03 10.32 14.99
C ASP A 384 -11.19 8.86 15.43
N ILE A 385 -12.07 8.11 14.76
CA ILE A 385 -12.42 6.73 15.10
C ILE A 385 -11.94 5.80 13.99
N ASP A 386 -10.97 5.00 14.29
CA ASP A 386 -10.40 3.96 13.41
C ASP A 386 -10.89 2.55 13.77
N ASN A 387 -11.36 2.35 15.01
CA ASN A 387 -11.88 1.08 15.51
C ASN A 387 -13.37 1.18 15.84
N PRO A 388 -14.24 0.31 15.29
CA PRO A 388 -15.68 0.30 15.58
C PRO A 388 -16.04 0.20 17.05
N VAL A 389 -15.17 -0.40 17.87
CA VAL A 389 -15.41 -0.56 19.32
C VAL A 389 -15.50 0.78 20.04
N TYR A 390 -14.75 1.78 19.58
CA TYR A 390 -14.70 3.11 20.20
C TYR A 390 -15.76 4.08 19.66
N LEU A 391 -16.60 3.63 18.70
CA LEU A 391 -17.68 4.49 18.21
C LEU A 391 -18.70 4.72 19.33
N PRO A 392 -19.00 5.97 19.71
CA PRO A 392 -20.01 6.29 20.70
C PRO A 392 -21.40 5.76 20.29
N GLU A 393 -22.31 5.64 21.25
CA GLU A 393 -23.70 5.30 20.94
C GLU A 393 -24.32 6.38 20.04
N GLN A 394 -25.19 5.95 19.13
CA GLN A 394 -25.76 6.80 18.09
C GLN A 394 -26.47 8.05 18.61
N ASN A 395 -27.00 7.98 19.82
CA ASN A 395 -27.68 9.11 20.50
C ASN A 395 -26.73 10.26 20.90
N PHE A 396 -25.43 9.97 21.03
CA PHE A 396 -24.40 10.95 21.37
C PHE A 396 -23.63 11.47 20.13
N ILE A 397 -24.05 11.07 18.94
CA ILE A 397 -23.38 11.45 17.68
C ILE A 397 -24.25 12.46 16.93
N THR A 398 -23.65 13.59 16.58
CA THR A 398 -24.28 14.59 15.70
C THR A 398 -23.96 14.27 14.23
N THR A 399 -22.70 13.99 13.92
CA THR A 399 -22.25 13.75 12.54
C THR A 399 -21.13 12.72 12.52
N ILE A 400 -21.17 11.82 11.54
CA ILE A 400 -20.07 10.95 11.18
C ILE A 400 -19.66 11.30 9.75
N SER A 401 -18.37 11.59 9.54
CA SER A 401 -17.83 11.81 8.20
C SER A 401 -16.88 10.67 7.84
N GLU A 402 -17.03 10.18 6.61
CA GLU A 402 -16.18 9.13 6.04
C GLU A 402 -15.16 9.70 5.05
N PRO A 403 -13.97 9.09 4.89
CA PRO A 403 -13.00 9.53 3.92
C PRO A 403 -13.46 9.19 2.51
N MET A 404 -13.31 10.17 1.61
CA MET A 404 -13.62 10.05 0.19
C MET A 404 -12.34 9.97 -0.63
N VAL A 405 -12.44 9.30 -1.76
CA VAL A 405 -11.40 9.29 -2.78
C VAL A 405 -11.95 9.74 -4.12
N LYS A 406 -11.13 10.43 -4.89
CA LYS A 406 -11.33 10.67 -6.29
C LYS A 406 -10.77 9.46 -7.03
N ALA A 407 -11.64 8.72 -7.71
CA ALA A 407 -11.30 7.48 -8.38
C ALA A 407 -11.26 7.68 -9.90
N TYR A 408 -10.27 7.10 -10.54
CA TYR A 408 -10.02 7.11 -11.97
C TYR A 408 -10.13 5.67 -12.48
N LEU A 409 -11.24 5.36 -13.15
CA LEU A 409 -11.52 4.03 -13.68
C LEU A 409 -11.30 4.04 -15.19
N MET A 410 -10.24 3.43 -15.66
CA MET A 410 -9.98 3.28 -17.09
C MET A 410 -10.51 1.95 -17.59
N CYS A 411 -11.23 1.96 -18.71
CA CYS A 411 -11.76 0.73 -19.32
C CYS A 411 -12.06 0.89 -20.81
N PRO A 412 -12.18 -0.23 -21.55
CA PRO A 412 -12.77 -0.23 -22.88
C PRO A 412 -14.22 0.26 -22.87
N ASN A 413 -14.64 0.93 -23.96
CA ASN A 413 -15.95 1.56 -24.10
C ASN A 413 -17.12 0.59 -23.81
N GLU A 414 -16.98 -0.70 -24.15
CA GLU A 414 -18.02 -1.72 -23.94
C GLU A 414 -18.36 -1.97 -22.47
N TYR A 415 -17.46 -1.63 -21.52
CA TYR A 415 -17.65 -1.88 -20.08
C TYR A 415 -18.07 -0.65 -19.28
N ILE A 416 -18.31 0.51 -19.91
CA ILE A 416 -18.70 1.76 -19.24
C ILE A 416 -19.92 1.54 -18.33
N GLY A 417 -20.98 0.95 -18.87
CA GLY A 417 -22.24 0.72 -18.14
C GLY A 417 -22.05 -0.17 -16.91
N ASP A 418 -21.26 -1.23 -17.05
CA ASP A 418 -20.99 -2.17 -15.95
C ASP A 418 -20.15 -1.53 -14.85
N LEU A 419 -19.15 -0.72 -15.20
CA LEU A 419 -18.33 -0.01 -14.22
C LEU A 419 -19.09 1.14 -13.55
N MET A 420 -19.96 1.85 -14.27
CA MET A 420 -20.86 2.85 -13.66
C MET A 420 -21.82 2.19 -12.65
N ASN A 421 -22.36 1.02 -12.98
CA ASN A 421 -23.19 0.26 -12.05
C ASN A 421 -22.39 -0.19 -10.82
N LEU A 422 -21.17 -0.72 -11.04
CA LEU A 422 -20.27 -1.10 -9.94
C LEU A 422 -19.95 0.09 -9.02
N ALA A 423 -19.62 1.26 -9.58
CA ALA A 423 -19.38 2.47 -8.81
C ALA A 423 -20.62 2.87 -8.00
N GLY A 424 -21.82 2.82 -8.61
CA GLY A 424 -23.09 3.08 -7.92
C GLY A 424 -23.38 2.10 -6.78
N GLU A 425 -23.13 0.79 -6.98
CA GLU A 425 -23.22 -0.21 -5.92
C GLU A 425 -22.29 0.12 -4.74
N LYS A 426 -21.16 0.73 -5.00
CA LYS A 426 -20.17 1.16 -4.00
C LYS A 426 -20.39 2.61 -3.52
N ARG A 427 -21.57 3.16 -3.72
CA ARG A 427 -21.97 4.54 -3.36
C ARG A 427 -21.11 5.62 -4.03
N GLY A 428 -20.42 5.26 -5.09
CA GLY A 428 -19.64 6.19 -5.89
C GLY A 428 -20.54 7.00 -6.83
N ILE A 429 -20.08 8.21 -7.13
CA ILE A 429 -20.71 9.13 -8.07
C ILE A 429 -19.71 9.40 -9.18
N ILE A 430 -20.00 8.92 -10.38
CA ILE A 430 -19.19 9.27 -11.56
C ILE A 430 -19.61 10.69 -11.97
N GLN A 431 -18.62 11.57 -12.05
CA GLN A 431 -18.80 13.00 -12.33
C GLN A 431 -18.52 13.33 -13.79
N GLU A 432 -17.50 12.70 -14.35
CA GLU A 432 -17.04 12.96 -15.70
C GLU A 432 -16.67 11.65 -16.40
N THR A 433 -16.81 11.64 -17.71
CA THR A 433 -16.37 10.55 -18.58
C THR A 433 -15.54 11.16 -19.69
N GLU A 434 -14.27 10.83 -19.72
CA GLU A 434 -13.32 11.33 -20.71
C GLU A 434 -12.99 10.21 -21.69
N THR A 435 -13.12 10.47 -22.98
CA THR A 435 -12.69 9.54 -24.01
C THR A 435 -11.19 9.70 -24.21
N LEU A 436 -10.43 8.61 -24.02
CA LEU A 436 -8.98 8.61 -24.18
C LEU A 436 -8.57 8.34 -25.63
N ASP A 437 -9.19 7.35 -26.24
CA ASP A 437 -9.00 6.98 -27.64
C ASP A 437 -10.31 6.39 -28.21
N SER A 438 -10.29 5.91 -29.44
CA SER A 438 -11.46 5.31 -30.10
C SER A 438 -12.04 4.09 -29.37
N GLY A 439 -11.32 3.50 -28.42
CA GLY A 439 -11.70 2.25 -27.74
C GLY A 439 -11.75 2.32 -26.23
N ARG A 440 -11.21 3.38 -25.58
CA ARG A 440 -11.07 3.47 -24.12
C ARG A 440 -11.53 4.79 -23.54
N VAL A 441 -12.01 4.73 -22.29
CA VAL A 441 -12.48 5.89 -21.51
C VAL A 441 -11.90 5.87 -20.11
N ILE A 442 -11.83 7.05 -19.50
CA ILE A 442 -11.67 7.24 -18.05
C ILE A 442 -12.99 7.71 -17.47
N LEU A 443 -13.44 7.02 -16.42
CA LEU A 443 -14.57 7.45 -15.60
C LEU A 443 -14.00 8.11 -14.35
N ASN A 444 -14.16 9.40 -14.22
CA ASN A 444 -13.75 10.18 -13.06
C ASN A 444 -14.90 10.27 -12.08
N GLY A 445 -14.69 9.88 -10.83
CA GLY A 445 -15.75 9.88 -9.84
C GLY A 445 -15.24 9.98 -8.42
N ARG A 446 -16.16 10.17 -7.48
CA ARG A 446 -15.90 10.18 -6.05
C ARG A 446 -16.52 8.96 -5.40
N ILE A 447 -15.75 8.21 -4.65
CA ILE A 447 -16.17 6.97 -4.00
C ILE A 447 -15.70 6.99 -2.54
N PRO A 448 -16.51 6.51 -1.57
CA PRO A 448 -16.02 6.34 -0.21
C PRO A 448 -14.88 5.32 -0.14
N LEU A 449 -13.78 5.68 0.52
CA LEU A 449 -12.59 4.82 0.62
C LEU A 449 -12.93 3.43 1.17
N ASN A 450 -13.78 3.35 2.20
CA ASN A 450 -14.18 2.07 2.80
C ASN A 450 -14.91 1.11 1.82
N GLU A 451 -15.50 1.62 0.75
CA GLU A 451 -16.22 0.81 -0.24
C GLU A 451 -15.31 0.19 -1.30
N ILE A 452 -14.11 0.75 -1.50
CA ILE A 452 -13.15 0.25 -2.49
C ILE A 452 -12.08 -0.67 -1.88
N LEU A 453 -11.97 -0.71 -0.53
CA LEU A 453 -10.93 -1.50 0.15
C LEU A 453 -11.03 -3.00 -0.16
N ILE A 454 -12.21 -3.54 -0.33
CA ILE A 454 -12.39 -4.97 -0.52
C ILE A 454 -13.09 -5.23 -1.84
N ASP A 455 -12.60 -6.21 -2.58
CA ASP A 455 -13.13 -6.75 -3.84
C ASP A 455 -13.24 -5.77 -5.03
N PHE A 456 -13.18 -4.45 -4.83
CA PHE A 456 -13.46 -3.47 -5.90
C PHE A 456 -12.50 -3.61 -7.09
N HIS A 457 -11.19 -3.65 -6.81
CA HIS A 457 -10.18 -3.84 -7.87
C HIS A 457 -10.34 -5.20 -8.59
N ALA A 458 -10.58 -6.27 -7.82
CA ALA A 458 -10.79 -7.59 -8.38
C ALA A 458 -12.06 -7.65 -9.25
N ARG A 459 -13.13 -6.97 -8.83
CA ARG A 459 -14.37 -6.85 -9.61
C ARG A 459 -14.18 -6.05 -10.89
N ILE A 460 -13.42 -4.96 -10.86
CA ILE A 460 -13.05 -4.20 -12.07
C ILE A 460 -12.35 -5.14 -13.06
N LYS A 461 -11.29 -5.83 -12.63
CA LYS A 461 -10.56 -6.77 -13.49
C LYS A 461 -11.46 -7.89 -14.03
N SER A 462 -12.33 -8.44 -13.21
CA SER A 462 -13.26 -9.49 -13.62
C SER A 462 -14.26 -9.01 -14.66
N ILE A 463 -14.90 -7.85 -14.43
CA ILE A 463 -15.89 -7.26 -15.34
C ILE A 463 -15.25 -6.94 -16.70
N THR A 464 -14.07 -6.37 -16.68
CA THR A 464 -13.37 -5.89 -17.88
C THR A 464 -12.46 -6.94 -18.50
N ARG A 465 -12.52 -8.20 -18.07
CA ARG A 465 -11.64 -9.30 -18.53
C ARG A 465 -10.13 -8.98 -18.43
N GLY A 466 -9.77 -8.22 -17.41
CA GLY A 466 -8.40 -7.81 -17.16
C GLY A 466 -7.98 -6.46 -17.76
N TYR A 467 -8.79 -5.85 -18.62
CA TYR A 467 -8.45 -4.61 -19.31
C TYR A 467 -8.73 -3.33 -18.51
N GLY A 468 -9.52 -3.40 -17.42
CA GLY A 468 -9.80 -2.24 -16.60
C GLY A 468 -8.70 -1.98 -15.60
N SER A 469 -8.41 -0.72 -15.34
CA SER A 469 -7.51 -0.28 -14.26
C SER A 469 -8.17 0.75 -13.36
N LEU A 470 -7.69 0.82 -12.13
CA LEU A 470 -8.15 1.74 -11.10
C LEU A 470 -6.95 2.49 -10.55
N ASP A 471 -7.10 3.79 -10.44
CA ASP A 471 -6.27 4.63 -9.59
C ASP A 471 -7.15 5.51 -8.71
N TYR A 472 -6.65 6.00 -7.58
CA TYR A 472 -7.41 6.88 -6.71
C TYR A 472 -6.50 7.77 -5.87
N GLU A 473 -7.02 8.94 -5.50
CA GLU A 473 -6.36 9.87 -4.60
C GLU A 473 -7.31 10.29 -3.47
N TYR A 474 -6.76 10.62 -2.31
CA TYR A 474 -7.56 11.06 -1.18
C TYR A 474 -8.20 12.43 -1.45
N ASP A 475 -9.53 12.54 -1.20
CA ASP A 475 -10.35 13.72 -1.51
C ASP A 475 -11.16 14.23 -0.29
N GLY A 476 -10.59 14.13 0.89
CA GLY A 476 -11.17 14.70 2.10
C GLY A 476 -12.23 13.83 2.77
N TYR A 477 -13.11 14.45 3.55
CA TYR A 477 -14.17 13.79 4.32
C TYR A 477 -15.54 14.34 3.96
N GLU A 478 -16.54 13.44 3.88
CA GLU A 478 -17.94 13.83 3.72
C GLU A 478 -18.84 13.21 4.81
N PRO A 479 -19.85 13.97 5.31
CA PRO A 479 -20.83 13.45 6.24
C PRO A 479 -21.63 12.30 5.60
N ALA A 480 -21.81 11.19 6.34
CA ALA A 480 -22.55 10.05 5.88
C ALA A 480 -23.37 9.40 7.00
N LYS A 481 -24.42 8.67 6.61
CA LYS A 481 -25.29 7.94 7.56
C LYS A 481 -24.65 6.62 7.98
N MET A 482 -23.54 6.71 8.72
CA MET A 482 -22.80 5.54 9.18
C MET A 482 -23.41 4.97 10.46
N VAL A 483 -23.33 3.66 10.61
CA VAL A 483 -23.79 2.91 11.78
C VAL A 483 -22.78 1.83 12.15
N LYS A 484 -22.70 1.50 13.44
CA LYS A 484 -21.97 0.33 13.90
C LYS A 484 -22.83 -0.92 13.68
N LEU A 485 -22.25 -1.90 13.02
CA LEU A 485 -22.80 -3.24 12.82
C LEU A 485 -22.05 -4.19 13.75
N ASP A 486 -22.75 -4.68 14.78
CA ASP A 486 -22.20 -5.65 15.73
C ASP A 486 -22.62 -7.07 15.34
N MET A 487 -21.64 -8.00 15.39
CA MET A 487 -21.91 -9.42 15.20
C MET A 487 -22.02 -10.11 16.56
N LEU A 488 -23.16 -10.78 16.79
CA LEU A 488 -23.46 -11.49 18.02
C LEU A 488 -23.45 -13.00 17.78
N VAL A 489 -22.73 -13.73 18.62
CA VAL A 489 -22.73 -15.20 18.59
C VAL A 489 -23.35 -15.68 19.90
N ASN A 490 -24.51 -16.34 19.83
CA ASN A 490 -25.36 -16.72 20.95
C ASN A 490 -25.85 -15.56 21.84
N GLY A 491 -25.80 -14.34 21.34
CA GLY A 491 -26.17 -13.11 22.07
C GLY A 491 -24.96 -12.33 22.59
N ASP A 492 -23.78 -12.93 22.60
CA ASP A 492 -22.55 -12.26 23.03
C ASP A 492 -21.91 -11.53 21.83
N PRO A 493 -21.56 -10.22 21.96
CA PRO A 493 -20.92 -9.48 20.90
C PRO A 493 -19.48 -9.98 20.68
N VAL A 494 -19.10 -10.11 19.41
CA VAL A 494 -17.73 -10.44 18.98
C VAL A 494 -17.14 -9.21 18.34
N ASP A 495 -16.40 -8.44 19.10
CA ASP A 495 -15.82 -7.14 18.73
C ASP A 495 -14.95 -7.20 17.46
N ALA A 496 -14.20 -8.30 17.27
CA ALA A 496 -13.37 -8.52 16.10
C ALA A 496 -14.14 -8.59 14.77
N PHE A 497 -15.46 -8.83 14.81
CA PHE A 497 -16.34 -8.84 13.64
C PHE A 497 -17.21 -7.58 13.53
N SER A 498 -17.10 -6.66 14.49
CA SER A 498 -17.80 -5.37 14.42
C SER A 498 -17.20 -4.49 13.32
N LEU A 499 -18.06 -3.77 12.59
CA LEU A 499 -17.62 -2.84 11.56
C LEU A 499 -18.51 -1.60 11.50
N ILE A 500 -17.97 -0.50 10.96
CA ILE A 500 -18.74 0.70 10.65
C ILE A 500 -19.13 0.62 9.18
N THR A 501 -20.43 0.77 8.89
CA THR A 501 -20.95 0.68 7.52
C THR A 501 -22.06 1.71 7.30
N HIS A 502 -22.36 2.01 6.04
CA HIS A 502 -23.50 2.84 5.71
C HIS A 502 -24.81 2.15 6.10
N ARG A 503 -25.76 2.92 6.66
CA ARG A 503 -27.02 2.42 7.21
C ARG A 503 -27.80 1.55 6.22
N ASP A 504 -27.85 1.97 4.95
CA ASP A 504 -28.61 1.27 3.91
C ASP A 504 -27.99 -0.07 3.51
N LYS A 505 -26.70 -0.27 3.77
CA LYS A 505 -25.96 -1.51 3.49
C LYS A 505 -25.81 -2.43 4.70
N ALA A 506 -26.18 -1.96 5.90
CA ALA A 506 -25.98 -2.70 7.14
C ALA A 506 -26.64 -4.08 7.14
N GLU A 507 -27.87 -4.18 6.62
CA GLU A 507 -28.57 -5.48 6.51
C GLU A 507 -27.88 -6.43 5.54
N GLN A 508 -27.52 -5.95 4.34
CA GLN A 508 -26.85 -6.77 3.32
C GLN A 508 -25.50 -7.29 3.82
N ARG A 509 -24.66 -6.40 4.38
CA ARG A 509 -23.35 -6.78 4.95
C ARG A 509 -23.52 -7.72 6.14
N GLY A 510 -24.47 -7.42 7.03
CA GLY A 510 -24.77 -8.28 8.19
C GLY A 510 -25.21 -9.68 7.78
N ARG A 511 -26.00 -9.81 6.73
CA ARG A 511 -26.45 -11.11 6.19
C ARG A 511 -25.28 -11.88 5.57
N ALA A 512 -24.43 -11.22 4.78
CA ALA A 512 -23.24 -11.84 4.18
C ALA A 512 -22.29 -12.38 5.25
N LEU A 513 -21.97 -11.57 6.27
CA LEU A 513 -21.12 -11.96 7.39
C LEU A 513 -21.73 -13.12 8.21
N ALA A 514 -23.03 -13.04 8.51
CA ALA A 514 -23.70 -14.11 9.26
C ALA A 514 -23.72 -15.42 8.48
N SER A 515 -23.95 -15.40 7.18
CA SER A 515 -23.89 -16.57 6.31
C SER A 515 -22.49 -17.19 6.28
N LYS A 516 -21.46 -16.35 6.13
CA LYS A 516 -20.06 -16.81 6.12
C LYS A 516 -19.65 -17.43 7.45
N LEU A 517 -19.97 -16.79 8.57
CA LEU A 517 -19.74 -17.34 9.91
C LEU A 517 -20.45 -18.68 10.13
N LYS A 518 -21.66 -18.85 9.60
CA LYS A 518 -22.39 -20.13 9.66
C LYS A 518 -21.68 -21.26 8.93
N GLU A 519 -21.01 -20.97 7.83
CA GLU A 519 -20.25 -21.97 7.06
C GLU A 519 -19.00 -22.43 7.83
N VAL A 520 -18.35 -21.51 8.54
CA VAL A 520 -17.04 -21.76 9.18
C VAL A 520 -17.17 -22.23 10.63
N ILE A 521 -18.18 -21.76 11.36
CA ILE A 521 -18.39 -22.19 12.77
C ILE A 521 -18.90 -23.63 12.79
N PRO A 522 -18.15 -24.59 13.38
CA PRO A 522 -18.56 -25.98 13.39
C PRO A 522 -19.81 -26.21 14.25
N PRO A 523 -20.69 -27.17 13.89
CA PRO A 523 -21.85 -27.53 14.69
C PRO A 523 -21.43 -27.97 16.10
N GLN A 524 -22.12 -27.42 17.11
CA GLN A 524 -21.88 -27.72 18.52
C GLN A 524 -23.03 -28.56 19.12
N GLN A 525 -22.95 -28.89 20.40
CA GLN A 525 -23.99 -29.68 21.10
C GLN A 525 -25.33 -28.93 21.20
N TYR A 526 -25.33 -27.63 20.98
CA TYR A 526 -26.52 -26.76 20.97
C TYR A 526 -26.54 -25.88 19.72
N LYS A 527 -27.70 -25.29 19.43
CA LYS A 527 -27.85 -24.36 18.31
C LYS A 527 -27.08 -23.06 18.59
N VAL A 528 -26.23 -22.67 17.68
CA VAL A 528 -25.50 -21.39 17.74
C VAL A 528 -26.25 -20.38 16.89
N ALA A 529 -26.74 -19.31 17.52
CA ALA A 529 -27.36 -18.19 16.82
C ALA A 529 -26.28 -17.17 16.44
N ILE A 530 -26.20 -16.81 15.17
CA ILE A 530 -25.33 -15.77 14.64
C ILE A 530 -26.25 -14.63 14.23
N GLN A 531 -26.02 -13.43 14.75
CA GLN A 531 -26.88 -12.29 14.54
C GLN A 531 -26.06 -11.05 14.22
N ALA A 532 -26.51 -10.28 13.26
CA ALA A 532 -25.99 -8.95 13.00
C ALA A 532 -26.98 -7.92 13.57
N ALA A 533 -26.47 -6.96 14.34
CA ALA A 533 -27.28 -5.97 15.01
C ALA A 533 -26.76 -4.54 14.79
N VAL A 534 -27.67 -3.59 14.67
CA VAL A 534 -27.39 -2.16 14.61
C VAL A 534 -28.14 -1.48 15.76
N GLY A 535 -27.42 -0.82 16.69
CA GLY A 535 -28.00 -0.17 17.86
C GLY A 535 -28.86 -1.12 18.69
N GLY A 536 -28.46 -2.39 18.85
CA GLY A 536 -29.20 -3.43 19.56
C GLY A 536 -30.33 -4.10 18.76
N LYS A 537 -30.75 -3.55 17.61
CA LYS A 537 -31.75 -4.17 16.73
C LYS A 537 -31.11 -5.18 15.78
N VAL A 538 -31.57 -6.43 15.82
CA VAL A 538 -31.11 -7.49 14.91
C VAL A 538 -31.61 -7.21 13.51
N VAL A 539 -30.68 -7.06 12.56
CA VAL A 539 -30.94 -6.81 11.12
C VAL A 539 -30.78 -8.07 10.26
N ALA A 540 -29.94 -9.02 10.69
CA ALA A 540 -29.80 -10.30 10.01
C ALA A 540 -29.55 -11.42 11.04
N ARG A 541 -29.93 -12.65 10.70
CA ARG A 541 -29.77 -13.81 11.59
C ARG A 541 -29.56 -15.09 10.79
N GLU A 542 -28.56 -15.86 11.22
CA GLU A 542 -28.31 -17.22 10.78
C GLU A 542 -28.21 -18.16 11.98
N THR A 543 -28.30 -19.46 11.75
CA THR A 543 -28.24 -20.44 12.84
C THR A 543 -27.43 -21.67 12.39
N VAL A 544 -26.39 -21.98 13.18
CA VAL A 544 -25.67 -23.26 13.05
C VAL A 544 -26.45 -24.31 13.83
N ASN A 545 -26.84 -25.40 13.16
CA ASN A 545 -27.61 -26.45 13.77
C ASN A 545 -26.78 -27.26 14.77
N ALA A 546 -27.44 -27.70 15.86
CA ALA A 546 -26.80 -28.54 16.85
C ALA A 546 -26.51 -29.94 16.32
N LEU A 547 -25.39 -30.52 16.75
CA LEU A 547 -25.14 -31.95 16.56
C LEU A 547 -26.32 -32.76 17.15
N ARG A 548 -26.90 -33.62 16.35
CA ARG A 548 -28.01 -34.52 16.77
C ARG A 548 -27.45 -35.90 17.09
N LYS A 549 -27.59 -36.30 18.34
CA LYS A 549 -27.50 -37.72 18.71
C LYS A 549 -28.93 -38.26 18.68
N ASP A 550 -29.19 -39.31 17.91
CA ASP A 550 -30.49 -39.97 17.91
C ASP A 550 -30.66 -40.74 19.23
N VAL A 551 -31.28 -40.07 20.20
CA VAL A 551 -31.56 -40.64 21.54
C VAL A 551 -32.72 -41.61 21.50
N THR A 552 -33.44 -41.72 20.37
CA THR A 552 -34.61 -42.57 20.19
C THR A 552 -34.28 -43.86 19.41
N ALA A 553 -33.07 -43.95 18.84
CA ALA A 553 -32.65 -45.13 18.03
C ALA A 553 -32.76 -46.48 18.74
N LYS A 554 -32.62 -46.50 20.08
CA LYS A 554 -32.76 -47.71 20.91
C LYS A 554 -34.17 -47.94 21.48
N CYS A 555 -35.15 -47.09 21.07
CA CYS A 555 -36.53 -47.26 21.51
C CYS A 555 -37.28 -48.15 20.50
N TYR A 556 -37.18 -49.44 20.65
CA TYR A 556 -37.96 -50.44 19.89
C TYR A 556 -39.41 -50.45 20.41
N GLY A 557 -40.39 -50.41 19.50
CA GLY A 557 -41.81 -50.45 19.84
C GLY A 557 -42.43 -49.06 20.09
N GLY A 558 -43.73 -48.98 19.94
CA GLY A 558 -44.52 -47.73 19.82
C GLY A 558 -44.71 -46.87 21.10
N ASP A 559 -43.78 -46.92 22.07
CA ASP A 559 -43.87 -46.09 23.28
C ASP A 559 -43.53 -44.62 22.97
N ILE A 560 -44.58 -43.91 22.55
CA ILE A 560 -44.54 -42.49 22.22
C ILE A 560 -44.16 -41.66 23.45
N THR A 561 -44.58 -42.07 24.66
CA THR A 561 -44.34 -41.33 25.90
C THR A 561 -42.86 -41.34 26.27
N ARG A 562 -42.18 -42.48 26.12
CA ARG A 562 -40.76 -42.64 26.42
C ARG A 562 -39.91 -41.86 25.38
N LYS A 563 -40.29 -41.92 24.10
CA LYS A 563 -39.63 -41.11 23.06
C LYS A 563 -39.73 -39.62 23.34
N ARG A 564 -40.90 -39.14 23.74
CA ARG A 564 -41.15 -37.75 24.10
C ARG A 564 -40.33 -37.30 25.30
N LYS A 565 -40.30 -38.11 26.40
CA LYS A 565 -39.49 -37.83 27.61
C LYS A 565 -37.97 -37.75 27.29
N LEU A 566 -37.47 -38.62 26.42
CA LEU A 566 -36.05 -38.57 25.99
C LEU A 566 -35.73 -37.33 25.19
N LEU A 567 -36.58 -36.94 24.26
CA LEU A 567 -36.46 -35.70 23.50
C LEU A 567 -36.53 -34.46 24.38
N GLU A 568 -37.44 -34.43 25.36
CA GLU A 568 -37.56 -33.34 26.36
C GLU A 568 -36.30 -33.22 27.24
N LYS A 569 -35.77 -34.35 27.74
CA LYS A 569 -34.49 -34.39 28.46
C LYS A 569 -33.32 -33.88 27.61
N GLN A 570 -33.25 -34.27 26.34
CA GLN A 570 -32.24 -33.79 25.41
C GLN A 570 -32.37 -32.29 25.19
N LYS A 571 -33.60 -31.77 25.01
CA LYS A 571 -33.88 -30.33 24.85
C LYS A 571 -33.49 -29.54 26.10
N ALA A 572 -33.81 -30.04 27.31
CA ALA A 572 -33.44 -29.40 28.58
C ALA A 572 -31.90 -29.43 28.78
N GLY A 573 -31.24 -30.54 28.50
CA GLY A 573 -29.77 -30.63 28.50
C GLY A 573 -29.09 -29.66 27.58
N LYS A 574 -29.57 -29.54 26.34
CA LYS A 574 -29.06 -28.57 25.37
C LYS A 574 -29.28 -27.12 25.82
N LYS A 575 -30.41 -26.81 26.48
CA LYS A 575 -30.70 -25.48 27.04
C LYS A 575 -29.70 -25.12 28.17
N ARG A 576 -29.39 -26.07 29.05
CA ARG A 576 -28.37 -25.89 30.11
C ARG A 576 -26.96 -25.71 29.52
N MET A 577 -26.57 -26.50 28.52
CA MET A 577 -25.28 -26.37 27.86
C MET A 577 -25.14 -25.01 27.16
N LYS A 578 -26.20 -24.49 26.57
CA LYS A 578 -26.21 -23.16 25.95
C LYS A 578 -25.98 -22.04 26.95
N SER A 579 -26.47 -22.17 28.20
CA SER A 579 -26.37 -21.11 29.25
C SER A 579 -25.01 -21.10 29.95
N VAL A 580 -24.17 -22.14 29.78
CA VAL A 580 -22.87 -22.28 30.47
C VAL A 580 -21.68 -22.32 29.47
N GLY A 581 -21.93 -22.69 28.21
CA GLY A 581 -20.88 -22.89 27.23
C GLY A 581 -20.58 -21.62 26.42
N SER A 582 -19.33 -21.20 26.41
CA SER A 582 -18.84 -20.25 25.39
C SER A 582 -18.75 -20.95 24.02
N VAL A 583 -19.09 -20.25 22.95
CA VAL A 583 -18.92 -20.74 21.58
C VAL A 583 -17.45 -20.61 21.20
N ASN A 584 -16.80 -21.73 20.91
CA ASN A 584 -15.45 -21.69 20.35
C ASN A 584 -15.55 -21.29 18.87
N ILE A 585 -15.10 -20.09 18.56
CA ILE A 585 -15.00 -19.57 17.19
C ILE A 585 -13.61 -19.98 16.66
N PRO A 586 -13.54 -20.82 15.62
CA PRO A 586 -12.24 -21.24 15.09
C PRO A 586 -11.53 -20.03 14.46
N GLN A 587 -10.21 -20.01 14.52
CA GLN A 587 -9.38 -18.95 13.96
C GLN A 587 -9.63 -18.73 12.46
N GLN A 588 -9.91 -19.81 11.75
CA GLN A 588 -10.27 -19.77 10.33
C GLN A 588 -11.50 -18.88 10.07
N ALA A 589 -12.42 -18.73 11.04
CA ALA A 589 -13.58 -17.85 10.90
C ALA A 589 -13.17 -16.36 10.76
N PHE A 590 -12.11 -15.93 11.44
CA PHE A 590 -11.62 -14.56 11.34
C PHE A 590 -10.99 -14.28 9.97
N ILE A 591 -10.29 -15.28 9.41
CA ILE A 591 -9.69 -15.18 8.07
C ILE A 591 -10.77 -15.19 6.98
N GLU A 592 -11.75 -16.09 7.08
CA GLU A 592 -12.80 -16.25 6.07
C GLU A 592 -13.80 -15.08 6.05
N VAL A 593 -14.04 -14.43 7.20
CA VAL A 593 -14.88 -13.23 7.29
C VAL A 593 -14.28 -12.06 6.51
N LEU A 594 -12.95 -11.97 6.40
CA LEU A 594 -12.27 -10.94 5.59
C LEU A 594 -12.54 -11.08 4.08
N LYS A 595 -12.95 -12.28 3.64
CA LYS A 595 -13.26 -12.57 2.23
C LYS A 595 -14.74 -12.35 1.87
N ALA A 596 -15.56 -11.96 2.84
CA ALA A 596 -16.99 -11.71 2.71
C ALA A 596 -17.30 -10.21 2.59
#